data_b097e886878f1235a761cf807127b011
#
_entry.id   b097e886878f1235a761cf807127b011
#
_cell.length_a   1.000
_cell.length_b   1.000
_cell.length_c   1.000
_cell.angle_alpha   90.00
_cell.angle_beta   90.00
_cell.angle_gamma   90.00
#
_symmetry.space_group_name_H-M   'P 1'
#
loop_
_entity.id
_entity.type
_entity.pdbx_description
1 polymer ?
#
loop_
_entity_poly.entity_id
_entity_poly.type
_entity_poly.pdbx_seq_one_letter_code
_entity_poly.pdbx_strand_id
1 'polypeptide(L)'
;MAAMFLPALLCVASALDLPANNSIADARARWSCHDCNSSMDSTDWSPTLSRKDIETGIMPVDLQLEMPFALKVEKEFDGSFWTAFSRRSWYASYAAAAAYLAFILLGKEWMKERQAWDLKRSLALWNLFLAVFSFAGAVRTVPQLVGALMEYGFAYTVCRRAVFYYGNGPAGFWVCLFIFSKYLELIDTVFLVMRKRKVRFLHWYHHFSVLLYCWHAYTWEMPTGLYFAAMNYTVHAVMYFYYFLSGVLKKPPDWALLVTVMQLMQMVIGILVTCCHMHFMINRTVLNCDGHVDNLKAALTMYASYFLLFAHFFAERYIYPKMKKA
;
A
#
# COMPACT_ATOMS: atom_id res chain seq x y z
N MET A 1 2.45 -6.11 12.37
CA MET A 1 2.20 -7.21 11.42
C MET A 1 1.27 -8.28 11.98
N ALA A 2 1.47 -8.81 13.21
CA ALA A 2 0.57 -9.84 13.78
C ALA A 2 -0.91 -9.41 13.81
N ALA A 3 -1.22 -8.17 14.19
CA ALA A 3 -2.59 -7.64 14.23
C ALA A 3 -3.28 -7.55 12.85
N MET A 4 -2.50 -7.50 11.76
CA MET A 4 -3.02 -7.50 10.38
C MET A 4 -3.17 -8.92 9.81
N PHE A 5 -2.41 -9.89 10.35
CA PHE A 5 -2.35 -11.25 9.85
C PHE A 5 -3.54 -12.08 10.32
N LEU A 6 -3.89 -11.98 11.59
CA LEU A 6 -4.94 -12.80 12.20
C LEU A 6 -6.32 -12.61 11.54
N PRO A 7 -6.82 -11.38 11.31
CA PRO A 7 -8.09 -11.18 10.64
C PRO A 7 -8.10 -11.68 9.19
N ALA A 8 -7.00 -11.53 8.45
CA ALA A 8 -6.91 -12.02 7.08
C ALA A 8 -6.88 -13.55 7.01
N LEU A 9 -6.18 -14.22 7.94
CA LEU A 9 -6.19 -15.68 8.06
C LEU A 9 -7.57 -16.22 8.46
N LEU A 10 -8.24 -15.56 9.40
CA LEU A 10 -9.61 -15.94 9.80
C LEU A 10 -10.60 -15.76 8.65
N CYS A 11 -10.46 -14.72 7.82
CA CYS A 11 -11.26 -14.54 6.63
C CYS A 11 -11.05 -15.69 5.61
N VAL A 12 -9.81 -16.09 5.37
CA VAL A 12 -9.49 -17.21 4.46
C VAL A 12 -10.01 -18.52 5.04
N ALA A 13 -9.84 -18.76 6.35
CA ALA A 13 -10.41 -19.95 7.02
C ALA A 13 -11.94 -19.98 6.93
N SER A 14 -12.61 -18.86 7.21
CA SER A 14 -14.08 -18.78 7.08
C SER A 14 -14.59 -18.92 5.64
N ALA A 15 -13.78 -18.51 4.65
CA ALA A 15 -14.11 -18.70 3.23
C ALA A 15 -13.98 -20.16 2.79
N LEU A 16 -13.13 -20.95 3.47
CA LEU A 16 -12.94 -22.38 3.22
C LEU A 16 -13.98 -23.27 3.95
N ASP A 17 -14.50 -22.80 5.09
CA ASP A 17 -15.39 -23.56 5.96
C ASP A 17 -16.90 -23.28 5.77
N LEU A 18 -17.31 -22.44 4.83
CA LEU A 18 -18.71 -22.08 4.65
C LEU A 18 -19.52 -23.25 4.05
N PRO A 19 -20.39 -23.91 4.84
CA PRO A 19 -21.41 -24.76 4.27
C PRO A 19 -22.43 -23.90 3.51
N ALA A 20 -22.79 -24.34 2.31
CA ALA A 20 -23.48 -23.57 1.29
C ALA A 20 -24.91 -23.06 1.64
N ASN A 21 -25.45 -23.19 2.86
CA ASN A 21 -26.89 -23.06 3.01
C ASN A 21 -27.50 -22.31 4.20
N ASN A 22 -26.80 -21.81 5.23
CA ASN A 22 -27.58 -21.27 6.37
C ASN A 22 -27.13 -19.92 6.98
N SER A 23 -26.10 -19.24 6.47
CA SER A 23 -25.62 -17.97 7.08
C SER A 23 -26.06 -16.70 6.32
N ILE A 24 -26.62 -16.83 5.12
CA ILE A 24 -27.03 -15.69 4.28
C ILE A 24 -28.23 -14.93 4.88
N ALA A 25 -29.11 -15.60 5.57
CA ALA A 25 -30.29 -14.97 6.20
C ALA A 25 -29.92 -14.15 7.43
N ASP A 26 -28.98 -14.64 8.27
CA ASP A 26 -28.53 -13.94 9.49
C ASP A 26 -27.59 -12.77 9.18
N ALA A 27 -26.79 -12.87 8.13
CA ALA A 27 -25.98 -11.76 7.65
C ALA A 27 -26.84 -10.66 7.00
N ARG A 28 -27.90 -11.03 6.29
CA ARG A 28 -28.88 -10.09 5.74
C ARG A 28 -29.60 -9.29 6.82
N ALA A 29 -29.93 -9.90 7.96
CA ALA A 29 -30.63 -9.23 9.05
C ALA A 29 -29.76 -8.16 9.76
N ARG A 30 -28.44 -8.28 9.72
CA ARG A 30 -27.51 -7.34 10.37
C ARG A 30 -27.14 -6.13 9.53
N TRP A 31 -27.38 -6.14 8.21
CA TRP A 31 -26.90 -5.10 7.28
C TRP A 31 -27.99 -4.66 6.27
N SER A 32 -29.26 -4.87 6.56
CA SER A 32 -30.35 -4.38 5.69
C SER A 32 -30.55 -2.88 5.90
N CYS A 33 -30.22 -2.09 4.90
CA CYS A 33 -30.65 -0.70 4.82
C CYS A 33 -32.12 -0.68 4.41
N HIS A 34 -33.04 -0.27 5.29
CA HIS A 34 -34.48 -0.31 5.07
C HIS A 34 -35.02 0.82 4.16
N ASP A 35 -34.20 1.86 3.83
CA ASP A 35 -34.65 3.05 3.09
C ASP A 35 -33.66 3.60 2.03
N CYS A 36 -33.03 2.71 1.26
CA CYS A 36 -32.10 3.16 0.21
C CYS A 36 -32.77 3.57 -1.13
N ASN A 37 -34.05 3.90 -1.15
CA ASN A 37 -34.79 4.24 -2.38
C ASN A 37 -35.16 5.71 -2.54
N SER A 38 -34.67 6.62 -1.70
CA SER A 38 -34.83 8.05 -1.91
C SER A 38 -33.56 8.64 -2.53
N SER A 39 -33.72 9.35 -3.63
CA SER A 39 -32.72 10.17 -4.30
C SER A 39 -32.09 11.15 -3.30
N MET A 40 -30.96 10.77 -2.69
CA MET A 40 -30.21 11.64 -1.81
C MET A 40 -29.24 12.48 -2.61
N ASP A 41 -29.49 13.78 -2.61
CA ASP A 41 -28.60 14.81 -3.11
C ASP A 41 -27.32 14.82 -2.27
N SER A 42 -26.17 14.91 -2.92
CA SER A 42 -24.83 14.66 -2.35
C SER A 42 -24.29 15.77 -1.45
N THR A 43 -25.12 16.69 -0.97
CA THR A 43 -24.69 17.92 -0.26
C THR A 43 -25.10 18.03 1.20
N ASP A 44 -25.88 17.10 1.74
CA ASP A 44 -26.41 17.22 3.10
C ASP A 44 -25.95 16.07 4.04
N TRP A 45 -24.71 16.15 4.52
CA TRP A 45 -24.18 15.24 5.51
C TRP A 45 -23.74 15.97 6.78
N SER A 46 -24.48 15.79 7.89
CA SER A 46 -24.07 16.30 9.21
C SER A 46 -23.25 15.25 9.99
N PRO A 47 -22.21 15.67 10.73
CA PRO A 47 -21.13 14.78 11.21
C PRO A 47 -21.31 14.21 12.61
N THR A 48 -22.51 13.80 13.01
CA THR A 48 -22.71 13.26 14.38
C THR A 48 -23.47 11.94 14.36
N LEU A 49 -22.77 10.86 14.04
CA LEU A 49 -23.32 9.51 14.19
C LEU A 49 -22.67 8.77 15.37
N SER A 50 -23.49 8.21 16.24
CA SER A 50 -23.10 7.48 17.42
C SER A 50 -22.83 5.99 17.12
N ARG A 51 -22.19 5.26 18.04
CA ARG A 51 -22.01 3.79 17.96
C ARG A 51 -23.33 3.03 17.69
N LYS A 52 -24.46 3.58 18.12
CA LYS A 52 -25.81 3.05 17.83
C LYS A 52 -26.16 3.11 16.35
N ASP A 53 -25.65 4.08 15.63
CA ASP A 53 -25.96 4.26 14.20
C ASP A 53 -25.24 3.23 13.35
N ILE A 54 -24.11 2.70 13.83
CA ILE A 54 -23.37 1.58 13.21
C ILE A 54 -24.17 0.27 13.35
N GLU A 55 -24.77 0.03 14.51
CA GLU A 55 -25.57 -1.15 14.79
C GLU A 55 -26.92 -1.14 14.04
N THR A 56 -27.42 0.06 13.69
CA THR A 56 -28.67 0.25 12.92
C THR A 56 -28.48 0.33 11.40
N GLY A 57 -27.25 0.19 10.89
CA GLY A 57 -26.95 0.22 9.46
C GLY A 57 -26.75 1.62 8.86
N ILE A 58 -26.83 2.68 9.69
CA ILE A 58 -26.50 4.05 9.30
C ILE A 58 -24.98 4.19 9.36
N MET A 59 -24.36 4.55 8.24
CA MET A 59 -22.92 4.56 8.10
C MET A 59 -22.28 5.77 8.75
N PRO A 60 -21.29 5.64 9.66
CA PRO A 60 -20.58 6.79 10.19
C PRO A 60 -19.77 7.46 9.10
N VAL A 61 -19.93 8.74 9.01
CA VAL A 61 -19.10 9.62 8.21
C VAL A 61 -17.82 9.89 9.01
N ASP A 62 -16.67 9.64 8.40
CA ASP A 62 -15.36 10.11 8.84
C ASP A 62 -14.83 9.58 10.19
N LEU A 63 -14.29 8.36 10.19
CA LEU A 63 -13.45 7.91 11.28
C LEU A 63 -12.04 8.50 11.12
N GLN A 64 -11.84 9.70 11.63
CA GLN A 64 -10.50 10.25 11.82
C GLN A 64 -10.08 10.03 13.28
N LEU A 65 -9.09 9.16 13.49
CA LEU A 65 -8.47 9.09 14.81
C LEU A 65 -7.77 10.40 15.13
N GLU A 66 -8.05 10.92 16.32
CA GLU A 66 -7.25 12.03 16.84
C GLU A 66 -5.81 11.59 17.02
N MET A 67 -4.95 12.07 16.14
CA MET A 67 -3.52 11.75 16.20
C MET A 67 -2.78 12.82 16.98
N PRO A 68 -2.11 12.46 18.10
CA PRO A 68 -1.28 13.40 18.82
C PRO A 68 -0.16 13.92 17.91
N PHE A 69 0.17 15.20 18.04
CA PHE A 69 1.22 15.86 17.24
C PHE A 69 0.97 15.92 15.73
N ALA A 70 -0.27 15.71 15.25
CA ALA A 70 -0.60 15.94 13.84
C ALA A 70 -0.52 17.44 13.54
N LEU A 71 0.15 17.78 12.44
CA LEU A 71 0.29 19.15 11.96
C LEU A 71 -1.05 19.68 11.44
N LYS A 72 -1.22 21.02 11.45
CA LYS A 72 -2.43 21.65 10.94
C LYS A 72 -2.74 21.23 9.51
N VAL A 73 -1.72 21.20 8.64
CA VAL A 73 -1.86 20.77 7.24
C VAL A 73 -2.31 19.30 7.09
N GLU A 74 -1.95 18.43 8.04
CA GLU A 74 -2.41 17.04 8.07
C GLU A 74 -3.89 16.96 8.48
N LYS A 75 -4.29 17.75 9.50
CA LYS A 75 -5.65 17.74 10.03
C LYS A 75 -6.68 18.33 9.04
N GLU A 76 -6.28 19.37 8.30
CA GLU A 76 -7.11 20.07 7.33
C GLU A 76 -7.02 19.45 5.91
N PHE A 77 -6.35 18.31 5.76
CA PHE A 77 -6.18 17.69 4.45
C PHE A 77 -7.50 17.13 3.92
N ASP A 78 -7.87 17.58 2.71
CA ASP A 78 -8.98 17.06 1.94
C ASP A 78 -8.46 16.19 0.79
N GLY A 79 -8.69 14.88 0.89
CA GLY A 79 -8.29 13.92 -0.14
C GLY A 79 -9.13 13.96 -1.40
N SER A 80 -10.33 14.55 -1.36
CA SER A 80 -11.25 14.63 -2.52
C SER A 80 -10.63 15.42 -3.68
N PHE A 81 -9.96 16.51 -3.37
CA PHE A 81 -9.22 17.31 -4.35
C PHE A 81 -8.14 16.46 -5.06
N TRP A 82 -7.35 15.71 -4.29
CA TRP A 82 -6.22 14.94 -4.82
C TRP A 82 -6.67 13.69 -5.58
N THR A 83 -7.75 13.04 -5.17
CA THR A 83 -8.35 11.93 -5.94
C THR A 83 -8.96 12.44 -7.24
N ALA A 84 -9.63 13.58 -7.23
CA ALA A 84 -10.12 14.22 -8.45
C ALA A 84 -8.96 14.65 -9.38
N PHE A 85 -7.87 15.21 -8.82
CA PHE A 85 -6.65 15.51 -9.56
C PHE A 85 -6.05 14.26 -10.20
N SER A 86 -5.89 13.17 -9.45
CA SER A 86 -5.33 11.92 -9.97
C SER A 86 -6.20 11.32 -11.08
N ARG A 87 -7.52 11.45 -10.96
CA ARG A 87 -8.49 11.01 -11.98
C ARG A 87 -8.36 11.82 -13.27
N ARG A 88 -8.24 13.14 -13.15
CA ARG A 88 -8.03 14.02 -14.32
C ARG A 88 -6.68 13.81 -14.98
N SER A 89 -5.64 13.51 -14.17
CA SER A 89 -4.25 13.35 -14.61
C SER A 89 -3.85 11.88 -14.73
N TRP A 90 -4.77 10.99 -15.11
CA TRP A 90 -4.55 9.55 -15.21
C TRP A 90 -3.33 9.19 -16.07
N TYR A 91 -3.08 9.97 -17.13
CA TYR A 91 -1.96 9.78 -18.06
C TYR A 91 -0.57 10.07 -17.42
N ALA A 92 -0.51 10.82 -16.32
CA ALA A 92 0.76 11.22 -15.70
C ALA A 92 1.58 10.02 -15.23
N SER A 93 0.93 8.99 -14.67
CA SER A 93 1.60 7.77 -14.24
C SER A 93 2.15 6.96 -15.43
N TYR A 94 1.40 6.89 -16.53
CA TYR A 94 1.85 6.22 -17.75
C TYR A 94 3.01 6.96 -18.42
N ALA A 95 2.94 8.29 -18.49
CA ALA A 95 4.03 9.11 -19.03
C ALA A 95 5.30 8.96 -18.18
N ALA A 96 5.18 8.99 -16.85
CA ALA A 96 6.31 8.79 -15.95
C ALA A 96 6.89 7.36 -16.07
N ALA A 97 6.06 6.34 -16.18
CA ALA A 97 6.48 4.97 -16.38
C ALA A 97 7.23 4.77 -17.71
N ALA A 98 6.74 5.38 -18.80
CA ALA A 98 7.41 5.36 -20.10
C ALA A 98 8.75 6.10 -20.05
N ALA A 99 8.78 7.30 -19.44
CA ALA A 99 10.02 8.06 -19.25
C ALA A 99 11.04 7.30 -18.39
N TYR A 100 10.57 6.60 -17.35
CA TYR A 100 11.41 5.73 -16.51
C TYR A 100 12.08 4.59 -17.31
N LEU A 101 11.31 3.88 -18.14
CA LEU A 101 11.87 2.83 -18.97
C LEU A 101 12.87 3.40 -20.01
N ALA A 102 12.51 4.51 -20.65
CA ALA A 102 13.41 5.21 -21.57
C ALA A 102 14.70 5.63 -20.86
N PHE A 103 14.61 6.19 -19.62
CA PHE A 103 15.76 6.54 -18.83
C PHE A 103 16.68 5.34 -18.53
N ILE A 104 16.12 4.16 -18.21
CA ILE A 104 16.93 2.95 -17.96
C ILE A 104 17.73 2.57 -19.20
N LEU A 105 17.11 2.61 -20.38
CA LEU A 105 17.77 2.23 -21.64
C LEU A 105 18.79 3.28 -22.08
N LEU A 106 18.35 4.52 -22.23
CA LEU A 106 19.20 5.64 -22.69
C LEU A 106 20.28 6.00 -21.67
N GLY A 107 19.96 5.99 -20.38
CA GLY A 107 20.92 6.28 -19.32
C GLY A 107 22.04 5.25 -19.20
N LYS A 108 21.73 3.96 -19.42
CA LYS A 108 22.77 2.92 -19.47
C LYS A 108 23.68 3.12 -20.67
N GLU A 109 23.13 3.42 -21.84
CA GLU A 109 23.93 3.67 -23.05
C GLU A 109 24.78 4.95 -22.88
N TRP A 110 24.18 6.02 -22.41
CA TRP A 110 24.88 7.27 -22.12
C TRP A 110 26.04 7.12 -21.13
N MET A 111 25.87 6.24 -20.12
CA MET A 111 26.93 5.94 -19.14
C MET A 111 27.97 4.95 -19.64
N LYS A 112 27.79 4.29 -20.77
CA LYS A 112 28.64 3.19 -21.25
C LYS A 112 30.13 3.58 -21.30
N GLU A 113 30.42 4.74 -21.87
CA GLU A 113 31.78 5.24 -22.04
C GLU A 113 32.23 6.20 -20.91
N ARG A 114 31.35 6.53 -19.97
CA ARG A 114 31.62 7.46 -18.87
C ARG A 114 32.12 6.71 -17.64
N GLN A 115 32.85 7.40 -16.77
CA GLN A 115 33.24 6.86 -15.48
C GLN A 115 32.02 6.81 -14.53
N ALA A 116 31.98 5.80 -13.65
CA ALA A 116 30.95 5.72 -12.61
C ALA A 116 31.08 6.90 -11.64
N TRP A 117 29.95 7.54 -11.33
CA TRP A 117 29.95 8.66 -10.39
C TRP A 117 30.08 8.16 -8.94
N ASP A 118 30.88 8.86 -8.14
CA ASP A 118 30.94 8.59 -6.70
C ASP A 118 29.81 9.32 -5.96
N LEU A 119 28.68 8.66 -5.87
CA LEU A 119 27.45 9.15 -5.21
C LEU A 119 27.22 8.46 -3.86
N LYS A 120 28.26 7.94 -3.19
CA LYS A 120 28.09 7.19 -1.94
C LYS A 120 27.40 8.01 -0.86
N ARG A 121 27.85 9.24 -0.64
CA ARG A 121 27.26 10.14 0.37
C ARG A 121 25.84 10.55 0.01
N SER A 122 25.59 10.92 -1.23
CA SER A 122 24.26 11.30 -1.73
C SER A 122 23.27 10.15 -1.60
N LEU A 123 23.68 8.92 -1.95
CA LEU A 123 22.87 7.74 -1.78
C LEU A 123 22.58 7.43 -0.31
N ALA A 124 23.54 7.59 0.59
CA ALA A 124 23.32 7.41 2.02
C ALA A 124 22.30 8.42 2.56
N LEU A 125 22.44 9.71 2.21
CA LEU A 125 21.47 10.75 2.59
C LEU A 125 20.08 10.49 1.99
N TRP A 126 20.01 10.04 0.74
CA TRP A 126 18.77 9.66 0.08
C TRP A 126 18.06 8.52 0.82
N ASN A 127 18.79 7.45 1.17
CA ASN A 127 18.24 6.34 1.94
C ASN A 127 17.78 6.79 3.33
N LEU A 128 18.52 7.68 3.99
CA LEU A 128 18.10 8.24 5.29
C LEU A 128 16.81 9.05 5.15
N PHE A 129 16.73 9.91 4.12
CA PHE A 129 15.51 10.68 3.84
C PHE A 129 14.31 9.77 3.64
N LEU A 130 14.43 8.73 2.80
CA LEU A 130 13.33 7.78 2.56
C LEU A 130 12.99 6.95 3.80
N ALA A 131 13.97 6.61 4.65
CA ALA A 131 13.73 5.93 5.92
C ALA A 131 12.91 6.80 6.88
N VAL A 132 13.30 8.06 7.07
CA VAL A 132 12.60 9.01 7.94
C VAL A 132 11.19 9.32 7.40
N PHE A 133 11.07 9.56 6.10
CA PHE A 133 9.79 9.77 5.43
C PHE A 133 8.85 8.58 5.62
N SER A 134 9.35 7.37 5.40
CA SER A 134 8.56 6.14 5.54
C SER A 134 8.18 5.88 7.01
N PHE A 135 9.07 6.18 7.95
CA PHE A 135 8.77 6.08 9.37
C PHE A 135 7.65 7.04 9.79
N ALA A 136 7.72 8.31 9.36
CA ALA A 136 6.68 9.29 9.62
C ALA A 136 5.32 8.86 9.01
N GLY A 137 5.32 8.33 7.78
CA GLY A 137 4.12 7.76 7.16
C GLY A 137 3.55 6.57 7.94
N ALA A 138 4.41 5.67 8.42
CA ALA A 138 3.99 4.53 9.23
C ALA A 138 3.33 4.97 10.55
N VAL A 139 3.88 5.98 11.23
CA VAL A 139 3.33 6.54 12.49
C VAL A 139 1.93 7.15 12.30
N ARG A 140 1.57 7.55 11.08
CA ARG A 140 0.25 8.11 10.76
C ARG A 140 -0.73 7.07 10.21
N THR A 141 -0.26 6.16 9.40
CA THR A 141 -1.12 5.20 8.70
C THR A 141 -1.40 3.93 9.51
N VAL A 142 -0.43 3.43 10.28
CA VAL A 142 -0.60 2.21 11.09
C VAL A 142 -1.61 2.39 12.22
N PRO A 143 -1.57 3.45 13.05
CA PRO A 143 -2.57 3.66 14.09
C PRO A 143 -3.99 3.80 13.52
N GLN A 144 -4.17 4.53 12.39
CA GLN A 144 -5.45 4.65 11.72
C GLN A 144 -6.00 3.29 11.30
N LEU A 145 -5.17 2.44 10.69
CA LEU A 145 -5.57 1.10 10.28
C LEU A 145 -5.93 0.21 11.48
N VAL A 146 -5.08 0.21 12.51
CA VAL A 146 -5.31 -0.61 13.71
C VAL A 146 -6.56 -0.14 14.45
N GLY A 147 -6.76 1.17 14.63
CA GLY A 147 -7.94 1.74 15.25
C GLY A 147 -9.22 1.36 14.50
N ALA A 148 -9.22 1.52 13.17
CA ALA A 148 -10.36 1.12 12.34
C ALA A 148 -10.63 -0.39 12.40
N LEU A 149 -9.59 -1.24 12.44
CA LEU A 149 -9.74 -2.69 12.62
C LEU A 149 -10.35 -3.06 13.97
N MET A 150 -9.93 -2.40 15.04
CA MET A 150 -10.42 -2.68 16.38
C MET A 150 -11.85 -2.19 16.60
N GLU A 151 -12.23 -1.08 16.00
CA GLU A 151 -13.53 -0.47 16.20
C GLU A 151 -14.60 -0.98 15.24
N TYR A 152 -14.27 -1.13 13.94
CA TYR A 152 -15.23 -1.50 12.89
C TYR A 152 -15.01 -2.89 12.30
N GLY A 153 -13.91 -3.52 12.65
CA GLY A 153 -13.57 -4.86 12.19
C GLY A 153 -12.99 -4.91 10.76
N PHE A 154 -12.56 -6.11 10.39
CA PHE A 154 -11.84 -6.35 9.14
C PHE A 154 -12.70 -6.10 7.89
N ALA A 155 -13.97 -6.56 7.90
CA ALA A 155 -14.86 -6.42 6.76
C ALA A 155 -15.09 -4.93 6.40
N TYR A 156 -15.27 -4.07 7.39
CA TYR A 156 -15.39 -2.63 7.19
C TYR A 156 -14.15 -2.05 6.50
N THR A 157 -12.96 -2.34 7.03
CA THR A 157 -11.70 -1.76 6.55
C THR A 157 -11.30 -2.20 5.14
N VAL A 158 -11.81 -3.32 4.65
CA VAL A 158 -11.57 -3.80 3.28
C VAL A 158 -12.70 -3.49 2.32
N CYS A 159 -13.88 -3.08 2.82
CA CYS A 159 -15.05 -2.81 1.99
C CYS A 159 -15.44 -1.33 1.90
N ARG A 160 -14.98 -0.46 2.82
CA ARG A 160 -15.35 0.95 2.79
C ARG A 160 -14.37 1.79 2.01
N ARG A 161 -14.87 2.64 1.11
CA ARG A 161 -14.04 3.58 0.32
C ARG A 161 -13.19 4.47 1.23
N ALA A 162 -12.04 4.86 0.71
CA ALA A 162 -11.06 5.68 1.41
C ALA A 162 -11.66 6.95 2.03
N VAL A 163 -12.55 7.63 1.32
CA VAL A 163 -13.16 8.88 1.77
C VAL A 163 -13.88 8.74 3.12
N PHE A 164 -14.38 7.55 3.46
CA PHE A 164 -15.15 7.33 4.68
C PHE A 164 -14.31 7.01 5.93
N TYR A 165 -13.03 6.62 5.79
CA TYR A 165 -12.28 6.26 7.00
C TYR A 165 -10.77 6.60 6.98
N TYR A 166 -10.16 6.87 5.83
CA TYR A 166 -8.76 7.23 5.80
C TYR A 166 -8.38 8.23 4.69
N GLY A 167 -9.32 8.61 3.83
CA GLY A 167 -9.03 9.46 2.66
C GLY A 167 -8.71 10.91 3.03
N ASN A 168 -9.19 11.37 4.18
CA ASN A 168 -9.01 12.73 4.68
C ASN A 168 -8.10 12.77 5.93
N GLY A 169 -7.79 13.95 6.42
CA GLY A 169 -7.01 14.16 7.64
C GLY A 169 -5.59 13.58 7.58
N PRO A 170 -4.98 13.29 8.76
CA PRO A 170 -3.57 12.87 8.82
C PRO A 170 -3.27 11.60 8.03
N ALA A 171 -4.13 10.58 8.10
CA ALA A 171 -3.93 9.35 7.36
C ALA A 171 -4.04 9.59 5.85
N GLY A 172 -5.05 10.35 5.41
CA GLY A 172 -5.26 10.72 4.01
C GLY A 172 -4.09 11.51 3.44
N PHE A 173 -3.56 12.47 4.19
CA PHE A 173 -2.38 13.23 3.82
C PHE A 173 -1.18 12.31 3.54
N TRP A 174 -0.89 11.38 4.46
CA TRP A 174 0.24 10.46 4.29
C TRP A 174 -0.01 9.39 3.22
N VAL A 175 -1.25 8.95 3.02
CA VAL A 175 -1.59 8.09 1.87
C VAL A 175 -1.40 8.85 0.55
N CYS A 176 -1.80 10.12 0.47
CA CYS A 176 -1.53 10.95 -0.70
C CYS A 176 -0.02 11.09 -0.95
N LEU A 177 0.77 11.45 0.06
CA LEU A 177 2.23 11.50 -0.04
C LEU A 177 2.84 10.15 -0.44
N PHE A 178 2.28 9.03 0.02
CA PHE A 178 2.69 7.70 -0.40
C PHE A 178 2.57 7.50 -1.91
N ILE A 179 1.46 7.92 -2.50
CA ILE A 179 1.25 7.79 -3.95
C ILE A 179 2.26 8.65 -4.72
N PHE A 180 2.49 9.89 -4.30
CA PHE A 180 3.47 10.77 -4.94
C PHE A 180 4.90 10.34 -4.69
N SER A 181 5.21 9.69 -3.56
CA SER A 181 6.56 9.16 -3.28
C SER A 181 7.01 8.13 -4.31
N LYS A 182 6.08 7.41 -4.97
CA LYS A 182 6.43 6.43 -6.01
C LYS A 182 7.14 7.07 -7.21
N TYR A 183 6.86 8.34 -7.51
CA TYR A 183 7.64 9.10 -8.50
C TYR A 183 9.06 9.41 -7.99
N LEU A 184 9.19 9.80 -6.71
CA LEU A 184 10.49 10.08 -6.10
C LEU A 184 11.35 8.81 -5.97
N GLU A 185 10.75 7.67 -5.66
CA GLU A 185 11.44 6.37 -5.56
C GLU A 185 12.09 5.93 -6.89
N LEU A 186 11.67 6.49 -8.06
CA LEU A 186 12.36 6.27 -9.33
C LEU A 186 13.81 6.75 -9.32
N ILE A 187 14.15 7.71 -8.43
CA ILE A 187 15.52 8.24 -8.24
C ILE A 187 16.48 7.13 -7.76
N ASP A 188 15.98 6.09 -7.08
CA ASP A 188 16.80 4.92 -6.72
C ASP A 188 17.47 4.31 -7.94
N THR A 189 16.75 4.26 -9.06
CA THR A 189 17.29 3.76 -10.33
C THR A 189 18.30 4.72 -10.95
N VAL A 190 18.11 6.04 -10.75
CA VAL A 190 19.11 7.03 -11.19
C VAL A 190 20.44 6.76 -10.48
N PHE A 191 20.46 6.54 -9.17
CA PHE A 191 21.66 6.18 -8.43
C PHE A 191 22.30 4.88 -8.96
N LEU A 192 21.51 3.86 -9.31
CA LEU A 192 22.05 2.61 -9.86
C LEU A 192 22.72 2.85 -11.23
N VAL A 193 22.05 3.57 -12.15
CA VAL A 193 22.55 3.83 -13.49
C VAL A 193 23.81 4.70 -13.45
N MET A 194 23.80 5.82 -12.70
CA MET A 194 24.94 6.74 -12.60
C MET A 194 26.16 6.09 -11.95
N ARG A 195 25.96 5.16 -11.03
CA ARG A 195 27.02 4.36 -10.39
C ARG A 195 27.42 3.11 -11.18
N LYS A 196 26.89 2.90 -12.38
CA LYS A 196 27.09 1.72 -13.21
C LYS A 196 26.79 0.41 -12.49
N ARG A 197 25.77 0.39 -11.62
CA ARG A 197 25.32 -0.82 -10.93
C ARG A 197 24.25 -1.54 -11.75
N LYS A 198 24.22 -2.87 -11.64
CA LYS A 198 23.23 -3.68 -12.35
C LYS A 198 21.82 -3.35 -11.87
N VAL A 199 20.97 -2.84 -12.75
CA VAL A 199 19.53 -2.70 -12.51
C VAL A 199 18.90 -4.08 -12.72
N ARG A 200 18.51 -4.74 -11.62
CA ARG A 200 17.90 -6.08 -11.66
C ARG A 200 16.46 -6.00 -12.16
N PHE A 201 15.95 -7.12 -12.70
CA PHE A 201 14.58 -7.22 -13.18
C PHE A 201 13.57 -6.86 -12.07
N LEU A 202 13.67 -7.50 -10.90
CA LEU A 202 12.82 -7.23 -9.74
C LEU A 202 12.76 -5.72 -9.39
N HIS A 203 13.88 -5.00 -9.45
CA HIS A 203 13.94 -3.57 -9.10
C HIS A 203 13.13 -2.71 -10.07
N TRP A 204 13.41 -2.78 -11.39
CA TRP A 204 12.73 -1.90 -12.34
C TRP A 204 11.27 -2.30 -12.57
N TYR A 205 10.98 -3.60 -12.56
CA TYR A 205 9.62 -4.11 -12.69
C TYR A 205 8.74 -3.65 -11.51
N HIS A 206 9.29 -3.73 -10.28
CA HIS A 206 8.60 -3.22 -9.08
C HIS A 206 8.30 -1.73 -9.21
N HIS A 207 9.30 -0.87 -9.46
CA HIS A 207 9.09 0.58 -9.55
C HIS A 207 8.12 0.98 -10.67
N PHE A 208 8.21 0.31 -11.82
CA PHE A 208 7.30 0.52 -12.94
C PHE A 208 5.85 0.16 -12.59
N SER A 209 5.62 -1.04 -12.09
CA SER A 209 4.27 -1.55 -11.87
C SER A 209 3.62 -0.96 -10.61
N VAL A 210 4.39 -0.71 -9.53
CA VAL A 210 3.85 -0.08 -8.32
C VAL A 210 3.43 1.37 -8.56
N LEU A 211 4.16 2.12 -9.38
CA LEU A 211 3.78 3.49 -9.76
C LEU A 211 2.39 3.52 -10.42
N LEU A 212 2.18 2.67 -11.43
CA LEU A 212 0.91 2.56 -12.14
C LEU A 212 -0.22 2.09 -11.21
N TYR A 213 0.05 1.05 -10.42
CA TYR A 213 -0.93 0.49 -9.51
C TYR A 213 -1.37 1.48 -8.43
N CYS A 214 -0.42 2.15 -7.76
CA CYS A 214 -0.73 3.10 -6.70
C CYS A 214 -1.56 4.28 -7.21
N TRP A 215 -1.22 4.81 -8.38
CA TRP A 215 -1.99 5.89 -9.00
C TRP A 215 -3.42 5.45 -9.32
N HIS A 216 -3.58 4.27 -9.91
CA HIS A 216 -4.90 3.72 -10.22
C HIS A 216 -5.72 3.44 -8.95
N ALA A 217 -5.12 2.83 -7.93
CA ALA A 217 -5.81 2.53 -6.67
C ALA A 217 -6.26 3.80 -5.94
N TYR A 218 -5.46 4.85 -5.96
CA TYR A 218 -5.80 6.15 -5.37
C TYR A 218 -6.95 6.84 -6.12
N THR A 219 -6.91 6.80 -7.45
CA THR A 219 -7.97 7.34 -8.32
C THR A 219 -9.34 6.74 -8.02
N TRP A 220 -9.37 5.45 -7.69
CA TRP A 220 -10.60 4.72 -7.36
C TRP A 220 -10.91 4.65 -5.85
N GLU A 221 -10.14 5.37 -5.02
CA GLU A 221 -10.34 5.42 -3.57
C GLU A 221 -10.48 4.02 -2.96
N MET A 222 -9.57 3.10 -3.36
CA MET A 222 -9.66 1.70 -3.01
C MET A 222 -9.63 1.47 -1.50
N PRO A 223 -10.59 0.72 -0.92
CA PRO A 223 -10.65 0.44 0.51
C PRO A 223 -9.35 -0.09 1.10
N THR A 224 -8.69 -1.00 0.39
CA THR A 224 -7.45 -1.67 0.82
C THR A 224 -6.20 -0.77 0.72
N GLY A 225 -6.33 0.46 0.21
CA GLY A 225 -5.19 1.37 0.02
C GLY A 225 -4.44 1.66 1.32
N LEU A 226 -5.15 1.80 2.45
CA LEU A 226 -4.52 2.03 3.75
C LEU A 226 -3.67 0.83 4.21
N TYR A 227 -4.12 -0.42 3.98
CA TYR A 227 -3.32 -1.62 4.26
C TYR A 227 -2.00 -1.59 3.52
N PHE A 228 -2.06 -1.29 2.22
CA PHE A 228 -0.87 -1.31 1.36
C PHE A 228 0.08 -0.18 1.71
N ALA A 229 -0.43 1.02 1.98
CA ALA A 229 0.38 2.16 2.40
C ALA A 229 1.04 1.91 3.77
N ALA A 230 0.28 1.47 4.78
CA ALA A 230 0.80 1.23 6.13
C ALA A 230 1.87 0.13 6.16
N MET A 231 1.63 -1.00 5.47
CA MET A 231 2.61 -2.08 5.36
C MET A 231 3.87 -1.61 4.62
N ASN A 232 3.70 -0.94 3.49
CA ASN A 232 4.84 -0.51 2.68
C ASN A 232 5.68 0.55 3.41
N TYR A 233 5.07 1.54 4.05
CA TYR A 233 5.77 2.49 4.90
C TYR A 233 6.59 1.80 6.00
N THR A 234 6.00 0.83 6.69
CA THR A 234 6.68 0.09 7.76
C THR A 234 7.90 -0.69 7.23
N VAL A 235 7.73 -1.41 6.14
CA VAL A 235 8.81 -2.19 5.53
C VAL A 235 9.89 -1.28 4.94
N HIS A 236 9.49 -0.19 4.27
CA HIS A 236 10.40 0.77 3.66
C HIS A 236 11.22 1.54 4.72
N ALA A 237 10.63 1.90 5.86
CA ALA A 237 11.36 2.54 6.96
C ALA A 237 12.55 1.66 7.40
N VAL A 238 12.30 0.38 7.63
CA VAL A 238 13.34 -0.58 8.04
C VAL A 238 14.33 -0.86 6.91
N MET A 239 13.84 -1.04 5.68
CA MET A 239 14.68 -1.34 4.52
C MET A 239 15.62 -0.20 4.14
N TYR A 240 15.11 1.03 4.04
CA TYR A 240 15.95 2.19 3.70
C TYR A 240 16.91 2.55 4.84
N PHE A 241 16.51 2.35 6.08
CA PHE A 241 17.42 2.50 7.21
C PHE A 241 18.55 1.47 7.16
N TYR A 242 18.25 0.21 6.81
CA TYR A 242 19.28 -0.80 6.55
C TYR A 242 20.23 -0.38 5.42
N TYR A 243 19.71 0.18 4.32
CA TYR A 243 20.55 0.65 3.21
C TYR A 243 21.41 1.87 3.59
N PHE A 244 20.86 2.77 4.39
CA PHE A 244 21.63 3.89 4.95
C PHE A 244 22.80 3.37 5.78
N LEU A 245 22.55 2.51 6.76
CA LEU A 245 23.60 1.92 7.61
C LEU A 245 24.63 1.14 6.78
N SER A 246 24.20 0.38 5.79
CA SER A 246 25.08 -0.36 4.89
C SER A 246 25.95 0.55 4.02
N GLY A 247 25.52 1.80 3.78
CA GLY A 247 26.29 2.81 3.06
C GLY A 247 27.33 3.56 3.90
N VAL A 248 27.07 3.67 5.21
CA VAL A 248 27.88 4.47 6.14
C VAL A 248 28.84 3.60 6.96
N LEU A 249 28.40 2.41 7.37
CA LEU A 249 29.21 1.50 8.19
C LEU A 249 30.25 0.76 7.35
N LYS A 250 31.39 0.42 7.97
CA LYS A 250 32.45 -0.39 7.35
C LYS A 250 31.95 -1.80 7.00
N LYS A 251 31.05 -2.37 7.83
CA LYS A 251 30.41 -3.67 7.62
C LYS A 251 28.88 -3.47 7.62
N PRO A 252 28.16 -4.00 6.62
CA PRO A 252 26.69 -3.99 6.65
C PRO A 252 26.13 -4.66 7.90
N PRO A 253 24.96 -4.22 8.42
CA PRO A 253 24.32 -4.88 9.54
C PRO A 253 23.94 -6.35 9.21
N ASP A 254 23.95 -7.21 10.21
CA ASP A 254 23.74 -8.67 10.02
C ASP A 254 22.24 -9.04 9.85
N TRP A 255 21.31 -8.10 9.97
CA TRP A 255 19.87 -8.33 9.90
C TRP A 255 19.23 -8.16 8.48
N ALA A 256 20.02 -8.33 7.41
CA ALA A 256 19.52 -8.35 6.04
C ALA A 256 18.40 -9.39 5.81
N LEU A 257 18.48 -10.54 6.48
CA LEU A 257 17.45 -11.58 6.44
C LEU A 257 16.10 -11.07 6.92
N LEU A 258 16.08 -10.31 8.03
CA LEU A 258 14.86 -9.71 8.58
C LEU A 258 14.17 -8.82 7.54
N VAL A 259 14.93 -7.96 6.85
CA VAL A 259 14.38 -7.09 5.79
C VAL A 259 13.70 -7.93 4.70
N THR A 260 14.37 -8.97 4.22
CA THR A 260 13.82 -9.82 3.15
C THR A 260 12.58 -10.59 3.61
N VAL A 261 12.57 -11.08 4.85
CA VAL A 261 11.39 -11.73 5.43
C VAL A 261 10.22 -10.75 5.57
N MET A 262 10.46 -9.51 6.03
CA MET A 262 9.41 -8.47 6.11
C MET A 262 8.82 -8.17 4.73
N GLN A 263 9.66 -8.10 3.68
CA GLN A 263 9.20 -7.90 2.31
C GLN A 263 8.32 -9.05 1.81
N LEU A 264 8.73 -10.31 2.04
CA LEU A 264 7.93 -11.48 1.69
C LEU A 264 6.60 -11.51 2.44
N MET A 265 6.61 -11.23 3.74
CA MET A 265 5.40 -11.20 4.56
C MET A 265 4.42 -10.10 4.10
N GLN A 266 4.92 -8.95 3.66
CA GLN A 266 4.10 -7.92 3.06
C GLN A 266 3.36 -8.43 1.82
N MET A 267 4.02 -9.21 0.95
CA MET A 267 3.39 -9.76 -0.25
C MET A 267 2.29 -10.76 0.12
N VAL A 268 2.55 -11.65 1.08
CA VAL A 268 1.55 -12.62 1.57
C VAL A 268 0.33 -11.91 2.13
N ILE A 269 0.51 -10.92 3.01
CA ILE A 269 -0.61 -10.14 3.58
C ILE A 269 -1.36 -9.40 2.47
N GLY A 270 -0.65 -8.81 1.50
CA GLY A 270 -1.25 -8.11 0.37
C GLY A 270 -2.16 -9.02 -0.47
N ILE A 271 -1.71 -10.26 -0.75
CA ILE A 271 -2.51 -11.27 -1.44
C ILE A 271 -3.75 -11.63 -0.61
N LEU A 272 -3.59 -11.93 0.69
CA LEU A 272 -4.69 -12.30 1.57
C LEU A 272 -5.76 -11.20 1.67
N VAL A 273 -5.35 -9.95 1.92
CA VAL A 273 -6.27 -8.79 1.98
C VAL A 273 -7.01 -8.60 0.67
N THR A 274 -6.31 -8.75 -0.47
CA THR A 274 -6.93 -8.62 -1.80
C THR A 274 -7.93 -9.75 -2.08
N CYS A 275 -7.59 -10.99 -1.71
CA CYS A 275 -8.49 -12.14 -1.87
C CYS A 275 -9.75 -11.99 -1.00
N CYS A 276 -9.61 -11.55 0.26
CA CYS A 276 -10.74 -11.30 1.14
C CYS A 276 -11.65 -10.19 0.59
N HIS A 277 -11.09 -9.08 0.12
CA HIS A 277 -11.87 -8.00 -0.50
C HIS A 277 -12.61 -8.51 -1.72
N MET A 278 -11.94 -9.23 -2.62
CA MET A 278 -12.58 -9.83 -3.80
C MET A 278 -13.69 -10.81 -3.43
N HIS A 279 -13.48 -11.65 -2.41
CA HIS A 279 -14.49 -12.57 -1.88
C HIS A 279 -15.74 -11.83 -1.40
N PHE A 280 -15.57 -10.78 -0.58
CA PHE A 280 -16.70 -9.99 -0.07
C PHE A 280 -17.48 -9.30 -1.19
N MET A 281 -16.80 -8.76 -2.21
CA MET A 281 -17.44 -8.13 -3.36
C MET A 281 -18.22 -9.12 -4.24
N ILE A 282 -17.60 -10.26 -4.59
CA ILE A 282 -18.19 -11.22 -5.54
C ILE A 282 -19.35 -11.97 -4.89
N ASN A 283 -19.15 -12.47 -3.67
CA ASN A 283 -20.15 -13.27 -2.98
C ASN A 283 -21.20 -12.44 -2.24
N ARG A 284 -21.06 -11.10 -2.26
CA ARG A 284 -21.96 -10.17 -1.57
C ARG A 284 -22.17 -10.55 -0.09
N THR A 285 -21.17 -11.14 0.54
CA THR A 285 -21.22 -11.53 1.97
C THR A 285 -21.21 -10.29 2.88
N VAL A 286 -20.70 -9.17 2.37
CA VAL A 286 -20.81 -7.84 2.98
C VAL A 286 -21.62 -6.98 2.02
N LEU A 287 -22.76 -6.43 2.50
CA LEU A 287 -23.59 -5.54 1.70
C LEU A 287 -22.82 -4.24 1.39
N ASN A 288 -22.97 -3.76 0.16
CA ASN A 288 -22.32 -2.52 -0.31
C ASN A 288 -20.80 -2.51 -0.10
N CYS A 289 -20.12 -3.64 -0.38
CA CYS A 289 -18.66 -3.68 -0.40
C CYS A 289 -18.15 -2.88 -1.61
N ASP A 290 -17.57 -1.72 -1.33
CA ASP A 290 -17.01 -0.82 -2.34
C ASP A 290 -15.71 -1.41 -2.92
N GLY A 291 -15.38 -1.07 -4.16
CA GLY A 291 -14.13 -1.46 -4.79
C GLY A 291 -14.22 -1.46 -6.31
N HIS A 292 -13.09 -1.72 -6.96
CA HIS A 292 -12.99 -1.81 -8.41
C HIS A 292 -12.34 -3.14 -8.79
N VAL A 293 -13.09 -4.00 -9.46
CA VAL A 293 -12.67 -5.40 -9.75
C VAL A 293 -11.35 -5.46 -10.52
N ASP A 294 -11.15 -4.59 -11.50
CA ASP A 294 -9.91 -4.59 -12.28
C ASP A 294 -8.71 -4.11 -11.47
N ASN A 295 -8.93 -3.21 -10.48
CA ASN A 295 -7.88 -2.86 -9.52
C ASN A 295 -7.51 -4.05 -8.63
N LEU A 296 -8.48 -4.83 -8.17
CA LEU A 296 -8.23 -6.03 -7.37
C LEU A 296 -7.49 -7.11 -8.16
N LYS A 297 -7.85 -7.31 -9.44
CA LYS A 297 -7.10 -8.22 -10.33
C LYS A 297 -5.66 -7.75 -10.53
N ALA A 298 -5.47 -6.44 -10.74
CA ALA A 298 -4.15 -5.83 -10.87
C ALA A 298 -3.34 -5.98 -9.57
N ALA A 299 -3.96 -5.75 -8.40
CA ALA A 299 -3.34 -5.97 -7.09
C ALA A 299 -2.86 -7.42 -6.93
N LEU A 300 -3.74 -8.38 -7.18
CA LEU A 300 -3.43 -9.80 -7.05
C LEU A 300 -2.28 -10.21 -7.99
N THR A 301 -2.34 -9.79 -9.25
CA THR A 301 -1.27 -10.05 -10.22
C THR A 301 0.05 -9.44 -9.78
N MET A 302 0.04 -8.20 -9.32
CA MET A 302 1.22 -7.48 -8.85
C MET A 302 1.82 -8.16 -7.61
N TYR A 303 1.04 -8.40 -6.56
CA TYR A 303 1.53 -9.03 -5.33
C TYR A 303 1.99 -10.47 -5.54
N ALA A 304 1.29 -11.26 -6.37
CA ALA A 304 1.71 -12.62 -6.70
C ALA A 304 3.04 -12.62 -7.48
N SER A 305 3.19 -11.75 -8.47
CA SER A 305 4.44 -11.62 -9.23
C SER A 305 5.60 -11.18 -8.34
N TYR A 306 5.38 -10.23 -7.44
CA TYR A 306 6.40 -9.80 -6.47
C TYR A 306 6.77 -10.92 -5.51
N PHE A 307 5.78 -11.65 -4.98
CA PHE A 307 6.02 -12.78 -4.12
C PHE A 307 6.95 -13.82 -4.78
N LEU A 308 6.65 -14.21 -6.02
CA LEU A 308 7.48 -15.16 -6.77
C LEU A 308 8.91 -14.65 -6.99
N LEU A 309 9.05 -13.37 -7.35
CA LEU A 309 10.37 -12.77 -7.58
C LEU A 309 11.19 -12.63 -6.30
N PHE A 310 10.55 -12.23 -5.19
CA PHE A 310 11.22 -12.14 -3.89
C PHE A 310 11.52 -13.51 -3.30
N ALA A 311 10.64 -14.50 -3.47
CA ALA A 311 10.89 -15.88 -3.05
C ALA A 311 12.07 -16.50 -3.82
N HIS A 312 12.14 -16.24 -5.14
CA HIS A 312 13.30 -16.65 -5.94
C HIS A 312 14.59 -15.98 -5.46
N PHE A 313 14.55 -14.66 -5.23
CA PHE A 313 15.70 -13.93 -4.66
C PHE A 313 16.11 -14.47 -3.29
N PHE A 314 15.15 -14.78 -2.42
CA PHE A 314 15.39 -15.37 -1.11
C PHE A 314 16.07 -16.73 -1.23
N ALA A 315 15.55 -17.60 -2.10
CA ALA A 315 16.11 -18.93 -2.34
C ALA A 315 17.56 -18.85 -2.87
N GLU A 316 17.84 -17.99 -3.85
CA GLU A 316 19.20 -17.80 -4.39
C GLU A 316 20.17 -17.27 -3.33
N ARG A 317 19.70 -16.41 -2.42
CA ARG A 317 20.58 -15.74 -1.46
C ARG A 317 20.82 -16.56 -0.18
N TYR A 318 19.79 -17.23 0.32
CA TYR A 318 19.82 -17.82 1.66
C TYR A 318 19.70 -19.35 1.67
N ILE A 319 19.04 -19.97 0.67
CA ILE A 319 18.87 -21.43 0.61
C ILE A 319 19.93 -22.07 -0.28
N TYR A 320 20.13 -21.51 -1.49
CA TYR A 320 21.09 -22.03 -2.47
C TYR A 320 22.15 -20.98 -2.79
N PRO A 321 22.97 -20.56 -1.81
CA PRO A 321 24.03 -19.62 -2.10
C PRO A 321 24.99 -20.26 -3.12
N LYS A 322 25.09 -19.65 -4.33
CA LYS A 322 26.07 -20.12 -5.32
C LYS A 322 27.42 -20.14 -4.64
N MET A 323 28.04 -21.33 -4.56
CA MET A 323 29.41 -21.44 -4.08
C MET A 323 30.24 -20.44 -4.88
N LYS A 324 30.87 -19.48 -4.21
CA LYS A 324 31.82 -18.59 -4.83
C LYS A 324 32.86 -19.51 -5.48
N LYS A 325 32.94 -19.51 -6.79
CA LYS A 325 34.10 -20.09 -7.47
C LYS A 325 35.31 -19.36 -6.90
N ALA A 326 36.16 -20.14 -6.21
CA ALA A 326 37.42 -19.70 -5.64
C ALA A 326 38.32 -19.15 -6.74
#